data_80bafa4bd84b109b3c2775650c3ddd22
#
_entry.id   80bafa4bd84b109b3c2775650c3ddd22
#
_cell.length_a   1.000
_cell.length_b   1.000
_cell.length_c   1.000
_cell.angle_alpha   90.00
_cell.angle_beta   90.00
_cell.angle_gamma   90.00
#
_symmetry.space_group_name_H-M   'P 1'
#
loop_
_entity.id
_entity.type
_entity.pdbx_description
1 polymer ?
#
loop_
_entity_poly.entity_id
_entity_poly.type
_entity_poly.pdbx_seq_one_letter_code
_entity_poly.pdbx_strand_id
1 'polypeptide(L)'
;FVGYQYSEVCESNYLFDGICTEQSDLDVLQKFIDNSSETINMEMDDNNNGIIEPIELGTQHWWNGRLTELNCNYDLANEFTLSDLGLSGEIPQDIGTLDSLEILWLEDNQLTGPIPTEIGNLSKLKYLIMHHNSLSGSIPSEIGNLSNLEILKLDNNQLTGYIPESICDLNIVFNWQNSLFGENFAVYNNQICPPYPDCVDAYVGLQNTTNCDQASVGFEPIPFDYKIRDPYPNPFNAQTTIQITLPIKDVMIVKVYDVNGSELKTLV
;
A
#
# COMPACT_ATOMS: atom_id res chain seq x y z
N PHE A 1 -19.99 25.15 -28.16
CA PHE A 1 -18.75 25.47 -28.91
C PHE A 1 -18.13 26.71 -28.26
N VAL A 2 -17.19 26.55 -27.35
CA VAL A 2 -16.28 27.59 -26.90
C VAL A 2 -14.94 27.20 -27.48
N GLY A 3 -14.51 27.99 -28.50
CA GLY A 3 -13.23 27.76 -29.15
C GLY A 3 -12.10 28.09 -28.19
N TYR A 4 -11.38 27.09 -27.76
CA TYR A 4 -10.07 27.26 -27.12
C TYR A 4 -9.06 27.60 -28.24
N GLN A 5 -8.44 28.75 -28.15
CA GLN A 5 -7.30 29.12 -29.01
C GLN A 5 -6.08 28.35 -28.46
N TYR A 6 -5.70 27.29 -29.15
CA TYR A 6 -4.45 26.59 -28.91
C TYR A 6 -3.32 27.37 -29.61
N SER A 7 -2.52 28.13 -28.86
CA SER A 7 -1.24 28.66 -29.29
C SER A 7 -0.29 28.87 -28.12
N GLU A 8 -0.14 27.88 -27.27
CA GLU A 8 1.06 27.81 -26.41
C GLU A 8 1.89 26.64 -26.86
N VAL A 9 3.07 26.92 -27.38
CA VAL A 9 4.12 25.93 -27.60
C VAL A 9 4.50 25.42 -26.24
N CYS A 10 4.31 24.13 -26.00
CA CYS A 10 4.82 23.47 -24.77
C CYS A 10 6.34 23.61 -24.78
N GLU A 11 6.90 24.54 -24.02
CA GLU A 11 8.35 24.85 -24.04
C GLU A 11 9.22 23.70 -23.50
N SER A 12 8.64 22.67 -22.91
CA SER A 12 9.37 21.49 -22.35
C SER A 12 8.52 20.21 -22.21
N ASN A 13 7.28 20.18 -22.70
CA ASN A 13 6.34 19.11 -22.41
C ASN A 13 5.82 18.46 -23.69
N TYR A 14 5.58 17.15 -23.64
CA TYR A 14 4.92 16.43 -24.73
C TYR A 14 3.46 16.89 -24.86
N LEU A 15 2.97 16.92 -26.10
CA LEU A 15 1.59 17.25 -26.40
C LEU A 15 0.83 15.92 -26.53
N PHE A 16 0.08 15.55 -25.49
CA PHE A 16 -0.81 14.40 -25.55
C PHE A 16 -2.25 14.88 -25.68
N ASP A 17 -2.92 14.49 -26.77
CA ASP A 17 -4.30 14.91 -27.11
C ASP A 17 -4.52 16.42 -26.99
N GLY A 18 -3.50 17.23 -27.36
CA GLY A 18 -3.54 18.70 -27.30
C GLY A 18 -3.32 19.29 -25.89
N ILE A 19 -2.91 18.49 -24.90
CA ILE A 19 -2.61 18.93 -23.54
C ILE A 19 -1.08 18.83 -23.30
N CYS A 20 -0.48 19.89 -22.76
CA CYS A 20 0.91 19.84 -22.33
C CYS A 20 1.02 18.98 -21.08
N THR A 21 1.84 17.93 -21.12
CA THR A 21 2.08 17.02 -20.01
C THR A 21 3.36 17.39 -19.26
N GLU A 22 3.39 17.19 -17.95
CA GLU A 22 4.59 17.41 -17.13
C GLU A 22 5.66 16.36 -17.42
N GLN A 23 6.88 16.81 -17.72
CA GLN A 23 8.00 15.92 -18.02
C GLN A 23 8.33 14.99 -16.85
N SER A 24 8.20 15.45 -15.61
CA SER A 24 8.45 14.65 -14.43
C SER A 24 7.56 13.42 -14.34
N ASP A 25 6.30 13.52 -14.78
CA ASP A 25 5.37 12.41 -14.77
C ASP A 25 5.73 11.40 -15.88
N LEU A 26 6.09 11.91 -17.06
CA LEU A 26 6.59 11.06 -18.16
C LEU A 26 7.89 10.33 -17.81
N ASP A 27 8.79 10.98 -17.07
CA ASP A 27 10.04 10.37 -16.63
C ASP A 27 9.81 9.16 -15.69
N VAL A 28 8.75 9.20 -14.88
CA VAL A 28 8.35 8.04 -14.03
C VAL A 28 7.84 6.90 -14.91
N LEU A 29 6.98 7.19 -15.89
CA LEU A 29 6.48 6.19 -16.82
C LEU A 29 7.60 5.55 -17.64
N GLN A 30 8.58 6.36 -18.08
CA GLN A 30 9.76 5.85 -18.79
C GLN A 30 10.55 4.86 -17.94
N LYS A 31 10.67 5.07 -16.62
CA LYS A 31 11.36 4.12 -15.74
C LYS A 31 10.64 2.79 -15.62
N PHE A 32 9.31 2.77 -15.62
CA PHE A 32 8.57 1.51 -15.70
C PHE A 32 8.88 0.76 -17.00
N ILE A 33 8.92 1.47 -18.13
CA ILE A 33 9.26 0.90 -19.44
C ILE A 33 10.70 0.37 -19.42
N ASP A 34 11.66 1.16 -18.95
CA ASP A 34 13.07 0.79 -18.90
C ASP A 34 13.30 -0.46 -18.02
N ASN A 35 12.62 -0.53 -16.87
CA ASN A 35 12.68 -1.69 -15.97
C ASN A 35 12.05 -2.93 -16.59
N SER A 36 11.13 -2.79 -17.53
CA SER A 36 10.35 -3.84 -18.17
C SER A 36 10.86 -4.21 -19.57
N SER A 37 11.99 -3.69 -20.01
CA SER A 37 12.47 -3.73 -21.41
C SER A 37 12.54 -5.14 -22.04
N GLU A 38 12.64 -6.20 -21.22
CA GLU A 38 12.68 -7.58 -21.71
C GLU A 38 11.30 -8.26 -21.72
N THR A 39 10.33 -7.72 -21.01
CA THR A 39 9.02 -8.35 -20.75
C THR A 39 7.83 -7.52 -21.24
N ILE A 40 8.04 -6.23 -21.50
CA ILE A 40 6.98 -5.30 -21.87
C ILE A 40 6.25 -5.75 -23.14
N ASN A 41 4.93 -5.70 -23.08
CA ASN A 41 4.09 -6.12 -24.20
C ASN A 41 4.09 -5.07 -25.30
N MET A 42 4.69 -5.41 -26.44
CA MET A 42 4.79 -4.54 -27.61
C MET A 42 3.45 -4.28 -28.33
N GLU A 43 2.35 -4.89 -27.88
CA GLU A 43 1.02 -4.54 -28.39
C GLU A 43 0.57 -3.12 -27.96
N MET A 44 1.26 -2.51 -26.98
CA MET A 44 1.07 -1.11 -26.60
C MET A 44 1.73 -0.10 -27.56
N ASP A 45 2.59 -0.53 -28.49
CA ASP A 45 3.21 0.33 -29.50
C ASP A 45 2.19 0.71 -30.57
N ASP A 46 1.35 1.70 -30.24
CA ASP A 46 0.24 2.15 -31.10
C ASP A 46 0.71 2.72 -32.43
N ASN A 47 1.88 3.36 -32.44
CA ASN A 47 2.42 3.99 -33.64
C ASN A 47 3.32 3.04 -34.48
N ASN A 48 3.57 1.81 -33.98
CA ASN A 48 4.34 0.74 -34.63
C ASN A 48 5.77 1.17 -35.00
N ASN A 49 6.42 1.97 -34.16
CA ASN A 49 7.80 2.41 -34.37
C ASN A 49 8.83 1.45 -33.71
N GLY A 50 8.37 0.44 -32.98
CA GLY A 50 9.18 -0.56 -32.29
C GLY A 50 9.66 -0.13 -30.90
N ILE A 51 9.08 0.91 -30.33
CA ILE A 51 9.41 1.47 -29.01
C ILE A 51 8.09 1.79 -28.30
N ILE A 52 7.99 1.47 -27.03
CA ILE A 52 6.90 1.94 -26.17
C ILE A 52 7.31 3.32 -25.60
N GLU A 53 6.57 4.36 -25.94
CA GLU A 53 6.74 5.67 -25.33
C GLU A 53 5.95 5.78 -24.01
N PRO A 54 6.34 6.68 -23.08
CA PRO A 54 5.64 6.86 -21.80
C PRO A 54 4.11 7.07 -21.93
N ILE A 55 3.66 7.74 -22.98
CA ILE A 55 2.23 7.98 -23.24
C ILE A 55 1.47 6.75 -23.74
N GLU A 56 2.17 5.69 -24.15
CA GLU A 56 1.60 4.41 -24.61
C GLU A 56 1.52 3.37 -23.46
N LEU A 57 2.08 3.70 -22.30
CA LEU A 57 2.11 2.77 -21.17
C LEU A 57 0.73 2.65 -20.52
N GLY A 58 0.00 1.60 -20.84
CA GLY A 58 -1.32 1.33 -20.30
C GLY A 58 -2.37 2.39 -20.62
N THR A 59 -3.45 2.41 -19.83
CA THR A 59 -4.47 3.46 -19.95
C THR A 59 -4.15 4.59 -18.97
N GLN A 60 -4.16 5.81 -19.47
CA GLN A 60 -3.76 6.99 -18.73
C GLN A 60 -4.84 8.07 -18.78
N HIS A 61 -5.04 8.75 -17.64
CA HIS A 61 -5.83 9.97 -17.57
C HIS A 61 -4.97 11.13 -17.07
N TRP A 62 -5.08 12.27 -17.76
CA TRP A 62 -4.29 13.48 -17.51
C TRP A 62 -5.22 14.66 -17.22
N TRP A 63 -4.90 15.43 -16.18
CA TRP A 63 -5.62 16.66 -15.84
C TRP A 63 -4.65 17.82 -15.62
N ASN A 64 -4.83 18.89 -16.36
CA ASN A 64 -3.93 20.05 -16.33
C ASN A 64 -2.44 19.67 -16.49
N GLY A 65 -2.14 18.72 -17.38
CA GLY A 65 -0.78 18.26 -17.64
C GLY A 65 -0.20 17.28 -16.62
N ARG A 66 -0.92 16.93 -15.57
CA ARG A 66 -0.49 15.94 -14.55
C ARG A 66 -1.23 14.61 -14.72
N LEU A 67 -0.52 13.53 -14.49
CA LEU A 67 -1.09 12.19 -14.51
C LEU A 67 -1.99 12.00 -13.29
N THR A 68 -3.26 11.65 -13.52
CA THR A 68 -4.24 11.40 -12.46
C THR A 68 -4.63 9.94 -12.35
N GLU A 69 -4.47 9.16 -13.41
CA GLU A 69 -4.72 7.72 -13.42
C GLU A 69 -3.67 7.03 -14.28
N LEU A 70 -3.09 5.97 -13.75
CA LEU A 70 -2.28 5.00 -14.46
C LEU A 70 -2.89 3.62 -14.24
N ASN A 71 -3.40 3.03 -15.30
CA ASN A 71 -3.96 1.70 -15.30
C ASN A 71 -3.16 0.81 -16.25
N CYS A 72 -2.34 -0.05 -15.68
CA CYS A 72 -1.53 -1.04 -16.39
C CYS A 72 -2.08 -2.47 -16.20
N ASN A 73 -3.38 -2.57 -16.01
CA ASN A 73 -4.10 -3.84 -16.02
C ASN A 73 -4.71 -4.09 -17.39
N TYR A 74 -5.06 -5.33 -17.62
CA TYR A 74 -5.88 -5.77 -18.75
C TYR A 74 -7.16 -4.92 -18.89
N ASP A 75 -7.36 -4.30 -20.04
CA ASP A 75 -8.56 -3.51 -20.31
C ASP A 75 -9.80 -4.40 -20.53
N LEU A 76 -10.73 -4.39 -19.55
CA LEU A 76 -12.02 -5.04 -19.67
C LEU A 76 -12.93 -4.43 -20.77
N ALA A 77 -12.58 -3.28 -21.35
CA ALA A 77 -13.40 -2.58 -22.34
C ALA A 77 -13.21 -3.06 -23.77
N ASN A 78 -12.08 -3.72 -24.07
CA ASN A 78 -11.84 -4.30 -25.37
C ASN A 78 -11.76 -5.82 -25.26
N GLU A 79 -12.65 -6.55 -25.91
CA GLU A 79 -12.71 -8.02 -25.98
C GLU A 79 -11.47 -8.69 -26.63
N PHE A 80 -10.37 -7.93 -26.81
CA PHE A 80 -9.10 -8.41 -27.32
C PHE A 80 -8.13 -8.62 -26.17
N THR A 81 -7.88 -9.84 -25.91
CA THR A 81 -7.02 -10.52 -24.94
C THR A 81 -5.59 -9.97 -24.90
N LEU A 82 -5.36 -8.78 -24.34
CA LEU A 82 -4.03 -8.45 -23.84
C LEU A 82 -3.87 -9.12 -22.48
N SER A 83 -3.16 -10.20 -22.44
CA SER A 83 -2.71 -10.78 -21.20
C SER A 83 -1.54 -9.94 -20.71
N ASP A 84 -1.62 -9.36 -19.48
CA ASP A 84 -0.44 -8.82 -18.83
C ASP A 84 0.32 -7.77 -19.69
N LEU A 85 0.41 -6.54 -19.26
CA LEU A 85 1.21 -5.51 -19.98
C LEU A 85 2.72 -5.79 -19.90
N GLY A 86 3.12 -6.84 -19.17
CA GLY A 86 4.49 -7.27 -19.04
C GLY A 86 5.36 -6.34 -18.20
N LEU A 87 4.77 -5.51 -17.33
CA LEU A 87 5.57 -4.70 -16.41
C LEU A 87 6.35 -5.59 -15.46
N SER A 88 7.66 -5.37 -15.40
CA SER A 88 8.58 -6.12 -14.55
C SER A 88 9.58 -5.21 -13.83
N GLY A 89 10.47 -5.80 -13.04
CA GLY A 89 11.42 -5.05 -12.23
C GLY A 89 10.77 -4.33 -11.06
N GLU A 90 11.44 -3.35 -10.52
CA GLU A 90 11.01 -2.64 -9.32
C GLU A 90 10.14 -1.43 -9.64
N ILE A 91 9.20 -1.12 -8.74
CA ILE A 91 8.45 0.14 -8.79
C ILE A 91 9.44 1.30 -8.58
N PRO A 92 9.52 2.28 -9.49
CA PRO A 92 10.46 3.38 -9.34
C PRO A 92 10.19 4.21 -8.09
N GLN A 93 11.23 4.60 -7.33
CA GLN A 93 11.08 5.47 -6.15
C GLN A 93 10.47 6.83 -6.51
N ASP A 94 10.73 7.32 -7.73
CA ASP A 94 10.15 8.58 -8.23
C ASP A 94 8.63 8.50 -8.38
N ILE A 95 7.98 7.34 -8.18
CA ILE A 95 6.51 7.23 -8.14
C ILE A 95 5.90 8.28 -7.21
N GLY A 96 6.60 8.62 -6.12
CA GLY A 96 6.16 9.63 -5.16
C GLY A 96 6.09 11.06 -5.70
N THR A 97 6.59 11.32 -6.92
CA THR A 97 6.50 12.64 -7.57
C THR A 97 5.19 12.85 -8.34
N LEU A 98 4.41 11.79 -8.54
CA LEU A 98 3.10 11.83 -9.21
C LEU A 98 2.03 12.40 -8.25
N ASP A 99 2.20 13.63 -7.80
CA ASP A 99 1.41 14.28 -6.73
C ASP A 99 -0.08 14.48 -7.07
N SER A 100 -0.46 14.28 -8.32
CA SER A 100 -1.84 14.38 -8.80
C SER A 100 -2.50 13.01 -9.01
N LEU A 101 -1.78 11.91 -8.77
CA LEU A 101 -2.28 10.58 -9.02
C LEU A 101 -3.40 10.20 -8.03
N GLU A 102 -4.53 9.78 -8.58
CA GLU A 102 -5.69 9.31 -7.84
C GLU A 102 -5.87 7.79 -7.93
N ILE A 103 -5.44 7.20 -9.05
CA ILE A 103 -5.55 5.76 -9.33
C ILE A 103 -4.22 5.22 -9.81
N LEU A 104 -3.69 4.23 -9.09
CA LEU A 104 -2.54 3.43 -9.50
C LEU A 104 -2.97 1.96 -9.54
N TRP A 105 -3.11 1.43 -10.75
CA TRP A 105 -3.56 0.07 -10.99
C TRP A 105 -2.51 -0.72 -11.78
N LEU A 106 -1.81 -1.60 -11.10
CA LEU A 106 -0.66 -2.37 -11.59
C LEU A 106 -0.86 -3.89 -11.38
N GLU A 107 -2.09 -4.35 -11.25
CA GLU A 107 -2.38 -5.78 -11.03
C GLU A 107 -1.97 -6.64 -12.23
N ASP A 108 -1.84 -7.96 -11.98
CA ASP A 108 -1.54 -8.97 -13.00
C ASP A 108 -0.31 -8.63 -13.86
N ASN A 109 0.81 -8.25 -13.21
CA ASN A 109 2.09 -7.95 -13.83
C ASN A 109 3.22 -8.80 -13.19
N GLN A 110 4.46 -8.54 -13.56
CA GLN A 110 5.64 -9.26 -13.09
C GLN A 110 6.54 -8.38 -12.22
N LEU A 111 5.95 -7.37 -11.53
CA LEU A 111 6.68 -6.44 -10.68
C LEU A 111 7.33 -7.16 -9.50
N THR A 112 8.55 -6.77 -9.18
CA THR A 112 9.39 -7.36 -8.13
C THR A 112 9.89 -6.29 -7.17
N GLY A 113 10.67 -6.70 -6.15
CA GLY A 113 11.25 -5.77 -5.19
C GLY A 113 10.23 -5.18 -4.21
N PRO A 114 10.66 -4.22 -3.38
CA PRO A 114 9.84 -3.64 -2.34
C PRO A 114 8.87 -2.58 -2.89
N ILE A 115 7.78 -2.36 -2.16
CA ILE A 115 6.95 -1.16 -2.34
C ILE A 115 7.77 0.02 -1.82
N PRO A 116 8.06 1.04 -2.65
CA PRO A 116 8.87 2.17 -2.21
C PRO A 116 8.14 3.02 -1.16
N THR A 117 8.87 3.52 -0.17
CA THR A 117 8.33 4.40 0.89
C THR A 117 7.71 5.67 0.32
N GLU A 118 8.21 6.12 -0.81
CA GLU A 118 7.76 7.30 -1.56
C GLU A 118 6.30 7.18 -2.02
N ILE A 119 5.72 5.96 -2.04
CA ILE A 119 4.29 5.75 -2.29
C ILE A 119 3.43 6.59 -1.34
N GLY A 120 3.89 6.80 -0.10
CA GLY A 120 3.21 7.61 0.90
C GLY A 120 3.12 9.11 0.58
N ASN A 121 3.80 9.58 -0.46
CA ASN A 121 3.74 10.96 -0.93
C ASN A 121 2.52 11.23 -1.83
N LEU A 122 1.84 10.18 -2.32
CA LEU A 122 0.70 10.27 -3.22
C LEU A 122 -0.58 10.69 -2.49
N SER A 123 -0.61 11.90 -1.97
CA SER A 123 -1.66 12.38 -1.05
C SER A 123 -3.07 12.40 -1.67
N LYS A 124 -3.21 12.35 -2.99
CA LYS A 124 -4.50 12.29 -3.70
C LYS A 124 -4.95 10.88 -4.04
N LEU A 125 -4.10 9.86 -3.77
CA LEU A 125 -4.35 8.49 -4.17
C LEU A 125 -5.59 7.93 -3.47
N LYS A 126 -6.51 7.39 -4.26
CA LYS A 126 -7.75 6.73 -3.83
C LYS A 126 -7.67 5.23 -3.99
N TYR A 127 -7.07 4.76 -5.10
CA TYR A 127 -6.97 3.34 -5.41
C TYR A 127 -5.51 2.94 -5.62
N LEU A 128 -5.03 2.01 -4.79
CA LEU A 128 -3.73 1.38 -4.90
C LEU A 128 -3.93 -0.12 -5.10
N ILE A 129 -3.81 -0.57 -6.34
CA ILE A 129 -4.12 -1.94 -6.75
C ILE A 129 -2.88 -2.54 -7.40
N MET A 130 -2.21 -3.46 -6.68
CA MET A 130 -0.94 -4.07 -7.10
C MET A 130 -0.93 -5.59 -6.83
N HIS A 131 -2.11 -6.20 -6.72
CA HIS A 131 -2.20 -7.64 -6.49
C HIS A 131 -1.74 -8.46 -7.70
N HIS A 132 -1.49 -9.77 -7.50
CA HIS A 132 -0.97 -10.66 -8.53
C HIS A 132 0.34 -10.16 -9.17
N ASN A 133 1.35 -9.93 -8.32
CA ASN A 133 2.70 -9.56 -8.70
C ASN A 133 3.72 -10.42 -7.91
N SER A 134 4.98 -10.07 -7.99
CA SER A 134 6.07 -10.69 -7.21
C SER A 134 6.72 -9.69 -6.24
N LEU A 135 5.95 -8.70 -5.76
CA LEU A 135 6.42 -7.69 -4.82
C LEU A 135 6.86 -8.34 -3.50
N SER A 136 7.96 -7.88 -2.94
CA SER A 136 8.59 -8.46 -1.76
C SER A 136 8.91 -7.39 -0.69
N GLY A 137 9.55 -7.79 0.41
CA GLY A 137 9.80 -6.86 1.51
C GLY A 137 8.53 -6.56 2.31
N SER A 138 8.58 -5.55 3.18
CA SER A 138 7.47 -5.17 4.04
C SER A 138 6.56 -4.12 3.40
N ILE A 139 5.31 -4.08 3.86
CA ILE A 139 4.42 -2.95 3.58
C ILE A 139 5.00 -1.72 4.29
N PRO A 140 5.32 -0.63 3.58
CA PRO A 140 5.91 0.54 4.21
C PRO A 140 4.91 1.27 5.12
N SER A 141 5.39 1.77 6.27
CA SER A 141 4.55 2.53 7.21
C SER A 141 3.96 3.81 6.61
N GLU A 142 4.63 4.36 5.61
CA GLU A 142 4.25 5.55 4.86
C GLU A 142 2.93 5.38 4.10
N ILE A 143 2.47 4.13 3.91
CA ILE A 143 1.15 3.87 3.32
C ILE A 143 0.03 4.52 4.16
N GLY A 144 0.22 4.65 5.46
CA GLY A 144 -0.71 5.35 6.36
C GLY A 144 -0.86 6.86 6.07
N ASN A 145 0.04 7.46 5.29
CA ASN A 145 -0.06 8.86 4.88
C ASN A 145 -1.12 9.09 3.78
N LEU A 146 -1.60 8.02 3.15
CA LEU A 146 -2.57 8.06 2.05
C LEU A 146 -3.99 8.31 2.55
N SER A 147 -4.25 9.47 3.13
CA SER A 147 -5.50 9.80 3.81
C SER A 147 -6.76 9.74 2.93
N ASN A 148 -6.60 9.76 1.60
CA ASN A 148 -7.69 9.65 0.63
C ASN A 148 -7.88 8.22 0.10
N LEU A 149 -7.07 7.24 0.59
CA LEU A 149 -7.11 5.88 0.08
C LEU A 149 -8.42 5.18 0.46
N GLU A 150 -9.11 4.67 -0.54
CA GLU A 150 -10.38 3.95 -0.44
C GLU A 150 -10.21 2.45 -0.71
N ILE A 151 -9.25 2.10 -1.57
CA ILE A 151 -8.95 0.71 -1.97
C ILE A 151 -7.47 0.44 -1.88
N LEU A 152 -7.11 -0.64 -1.18
CA LEU A 152 -5.75 -1.18 -1.08
C LEU A 152 -5.77 -2.68 -1.38
N LYS A 153 -5.18 -3.08 -2.50
CA LYS A 153 -5.05 -4.49 -2.89
C LYS A 153 -3.60 -4.85 -3.13
N LEU A 154 -3.06 -5.68 -2.27
CA LEU A 154 -1.69 -6.16 -2.26
C LEU A 154 -1.62 -7.69 -2.20
N ASP A 155 -2.75 -8.36 -2.30
CA ASP A 155 -2.83 -9.82 -2.22
C ASP A 155 -2.09 -10.52 -3.36
N ASN A 156 -1.82 -11.81 -3.20
CA ASN A 156 -1.07 -12.61 -4.19
C ASN A 156 0.28 -11.97 -4.57
N ASN A 157 1.11 -11.71 -3.57
CA ASN A 157 2.48 -11.21 -3.70
C ASN A 157 3.44 -12.03 -2.81
N GLN A 158 4.66 -11.55 -2.61
CA GLN A 158 5.67 -12.14 -1.74
C GLN A 158 6.03 -11.22 -0.57
N LEU A 159 5.09 -10.37 -0.14
CA LEU A 159 5.30 -9.42 0.95
C LEU A 159 5.55 -10.15 2.27
N THR A 160 6.44 -9.61 3.08
CA THR A 160 6.92 -10.18 4.34
C THR A 160 6.81 -9.16 5.49
N GLY A 161 7.27 -9.56 6.67
CA GLY A 161 7.25 -8.65 7.83
C GLY A 161 5.85 -8.49 8.42
N TYR A 162 5.55 -7.32 8.93
CA TYR A 162 4.30 -7.02 9.63
C TYR A 162 3.47 -5.98 8.87
N ILE A 163 2.16 -6.00 9.07
CA ILE A 163 1.31 -4.89 8.64
C ILE A 163 1.58 -3.72 9.60
N PRO A 164 1.92 -2.53 9.08
CA PRO A 164 2.17 -1.39 9.94
C PRO A 164 0.88 -0.89 10.62
N GLU A 165 0.97 -0.46 11.88
CA GLU A 165 -0.17 0.10 12.63
C GLU A 165 -0.81 1.30 11.92
N SER A 166 -0.03 2.07 11.16
CA SER A 166 -0.52 3.20 10.37
C SER A 166 -1.56 2.82 9.31
N ILE A 167 -1.75 1.53 9.02
CA ILE A 167 -2.85 1.06 8.16
C ILE A 167 -4.21 1.42 8.75
N CYS A 168 -4.29 1.54 10.07
CA CYS A 168 -5.51 1.90 10.79
C CYS A 168 -5.86 3.39 10.67
N ASP A 169 -4.94 4.22 10.20
CA ASP A 169 -5.18 5.65 9.96
C ASP A 169 -5.86 5.91 8.61
N LEU A 170 -5.95 4.88 7.76
CA LEU A 170 -6.58 4.97 6.45
C LEU A 170 -8.11 5.04 6.56
N ASN A 171 -8.73 5.77 5.62
CA ASN A 171 -10.19 5.87 5.53
C ASN A 171 -10.84 4.68 4.76
N ILE A 172 -10.18 3.54 4.71
CA ILE A 172 -10.69 2.35 4.02
C ILE A 172 -11.87 1.78 4.82
N VAL A 173 -12.99 1.56 4.14
CA VAL A 173 -14.10 0.80 4.71
C VAL A 173 -13.79 -0.68 4.57
N PHE A 174 -13.32 -1.30 5.65
CA PHE A 174 -13.02 -2.73 5.71
C PHE A 174 -14.33 -3.53 5.69
N ASN A 175 -14.87 -3.78 4.50
CA ASN A 175 -16.02 -4.67 4.34
C ASN A 175 -15.98 -5.41 2.99
N TRP A 176 -16.55 -6.62 2.97
CA TRP A 176 -16.53 -7.52 1.83
C TRP A 176 -17.63 -7.24 0.79
N GLN A 177 -18.51 -6.26 0.96
CA GLN A 177 -19.80 -6.33 0.29
C GLN A 177 -20.24 -5.14 -0.57
N ASN A 178 -19.49 -4.05 -0.68
CA ASN A 178 -20.06 -2.82 -1.27
C ASN A 178 -19.22 -2.10 -2.32
N SER A 179 -18.18 -2.69 -2.89
CA SER A 179 -17.43 -2.03 -3.95
C SER A 179 -17.70 -2.67 -5.30
N LEU A 180 -17.70 -1.88 -6.36
CA LEU A 180 -17.71 -2.36 -7.75
C LEU A 180 -16.50 -3.24 -8.05
N PHE A 181 -15.44 -3.15 -7.22
CA PHE A 181 -14.17 -3.87 -7.34
C PHE A 181 -14.04 -5.04 -6.34
N GLY A 182 -15.11 -5.46 -5.66
CA GLY A 182 -15.08 -6.48 -4.62
C GLY A 182 -14.64 -5.91 -3.26
N GLU A 183 -13.70 -6.54 -2.57
CA GLU A 183 -13.16 -6.08 -1.29
C GLU A 183 -12.27 -4.83 -1.44
N ASN A 184 -12.41 -3.88 -0.52
CA ASN A 184 -11.63 -2.63 -0.53
C ASN A 184 -10.23 -2.80 0.08
N PHE A 185 -10.01 -3.86 0.84
CA PHE A 185 -8.74 -4.20 1.46
C PHE A 185 -8.43 -5.66 1.23
N ALA A 186 -7.28 -5.96 0.64
CA ALA A 186 -6.82 -7.32 0.40
C ALA A 186 -5.30 -7.40 0.53
N VAL A 187 -4.82 -8.30 1.39
CA VAL A 187 -3.39 -8.57 1.61
C VAL A 187 -3.10 -10.08 1.73
N TYR A 188 -4.08 -10.94 1.48
CA TYR A 188 -3.95 -12.40 1.60
C TYR A 188 -2.95 -12.98 0.59
N ASN A 189 -2.60 -14.24 0.76
CA ASN A 189 -1.60 -14.94 -0.07
C ASN A 189 -0.27 -14.18 -0.18
N ASN A 190 0.25 -13.74 0.97
CA ASN A 190 1.57 -13.18 1.17
C ASN A 190 2.31 -13.97 2.26
N GLN A 191 3.41 -13.44 2.76
CA GLN A 191 4.22 -14.01 3.84
C GLN A 191 4.26 -13.05 5.05
N ILE A 192 3.15 -12.34 5.28
CA ILE A 192 3.02 -11.34 6.33
C ILE A 192 2.82 -12.05 7.67
N CYS A 193 3.56 -11.62 8.67
CA CYS A 193 3.58 -12.24 9.98
C CYS A 193 2.58 -11.58 10.95
N PRO A 194 1.95 -12.38 11.83
CA PRO A 194 1.23 -11.82 12.96
C PRO A 194 2.25 -11.22 13.97
N PRO A 195 1.83 -10.28 14.83
CA PRO A 195 0.47 -9.79 15.03
C PRO A 195 -0.02 -8.86 13.94
N TYR A 196 -1.33 -8.85 13.73
CA TYR A 196 -1.95 -7.91 12.80
C TYR A 196 -2.61 -6.78 13.59
N PRO A 197 -2.63 -5.53 13.07
CA PRO A 197 -3.36 -4.44 13.69
C PRO A 197 -4.84 -4.78 13.88
N ASP A 198 -5.42 -4.43 15.03
CA ASP A 198 -6.81 -4.77 15.39
C ASP A 198 -7.84 -4.36 14.31
N CYS A 199 -7.57 -3.26 13.59
CA CYS A 199 -8.48 -2.75 12.56
C CYS A 199 -8.59 -3.65 11.33
N VAL A 200 -7.58 -4.48 11.05
CA VAL A 200 -7.52 -5.34 9.86
C VAL A 200 -7.43 -6.83 10.17
N ASP A 201 -7.26 -7.24 11.42
CA ASP A 201 -7.03 -8.65 11.80
C ASP A 201 -8.05 -9.61 11.17
N ALA A 202 -9.32 -9.22 11.13
CA ALA A 202 -10.39 -10.02 10.52
C ALA A 202 -10.33 -10.09 8.98
N TYR A 203 -9.51 -9.26 8.33
CA TYR A 203 -9.49 -9.07 6.87
C TYR A 203 -8.17 -9.47 6.22
N VAL A 204 -7.17 -9.88 7.00
CA VAL A 204 -5.83 -10.21 6.49
C VAL A 204 -5.84 -11.46 5.60
N GLY A 205 -6.76 -12.38 5.85
CA GLY A 205 -6.88 -13.63 5.10
C GLY A 205 -5.72 -14.59 5.33
N LEU A 206 -5.55 -15.56 4.44
CA LEU A 206 -4.51 -16.59 4.57
C LEU A 206 -3.13 -16.02 4.26
N GLN A 207 -2.16 -16.30 5.14
CA GLN A 207 -0.75 -15.94 5.00
C GLN A 207 0.14 -17.18 5.07
N ASN A 208 1.25 -17.19 4.35
CA ASN A 208 2.30 -18.18 4.56
C ASN A 208 3.24 -17.72 5.68
N THR A 209 2.96 -18.12 6.89
CA THR A 209 3.71 -17.72 8.09
C THR A 209 4.91 -18.63 8.41
N THR A 210 5.33 -19.50 7.49
CA THR A 210 6.39 -20.49 7.73
C THR A 210 7.72 -19.84 8.14
N ASN A 211 7.99 -18.62 7.69
CA ASN A 211 9.24 -17.90 7.96
C ASN A 211 9.09 -16.83 9.05
N CYS A 212 7.94 -16.73 9.70
CA CYS A 212 7.67 -15.69 10.69
C CYS A 212 8.55 -15.80 11.94
N ASP A 213 8.89 -17.02 12.36
CA ASP A 213 9.74 -17.27 13.54
C ASP A 213 11.22 -16.89 13.32
N GLN A 214 11.65 -16.67 12.06
CA GLN A 214 13.03 -16.31 11.75
C GLN A 214 13.29 -14.79 11.76
N ALA A 215 12.25 -13.97 11.78
CA ALA A 215 12.37 -12.51 11.86
C ALA A 215 12.60 -12.00 13.29
N SER A 216 12.60 -12.87 14.29
CA SER A 216 12.78 -12.51 15.71
C SER A 216 14.23 -12.32 16.15
N VAL A 217 15.10 -11.81 15.27
CA VAL A 217 16.42 -11.37 15.71
C VAL A 217 16.33 -9.91 16.14
N GLY A 218 15.79 -9.67 17.35
CA GLY A 218 15.91 -8.38 18.02
C GLY A 218 14.65 -7.74 18.60
N PHE A 219 13.47 -8.29 18.32
CA PHE A 219 12.28 -7.94 19.10
C PHE A 219 11.72 -9.22 19.70
N GLU A 220 11.78 -9.34 21.04
CA GLU A 220 10.97 -10.36 21.71
C GLU A 220 9.51 -10.07 21.32
N PRO A 221 8.78 -11.08 20.77
CA PRO A 221 7.35 -10.88 20.51
C PRO A 221 6.71 -10.53 21.86
N ILE A 222 6.06 -9.38 21.92
CA ILE A 222 5.20 -9.08 23.06
C ILE A 222 4.17 -10.21 23.09
N PRO A 223 4.13 -11.05 24.11
CA PRO A 223 3.23 -12.19 24.13
C PRO A 223 1.79 -11.70 24.06
N PHE A 224 1.03 -12.22 23.08
CA PHE A 224 -0.32 -11.81 22.69
C PHE A 224 -1.42 -11.94 23.75
N ASP A 225 -1.12 -12.44 24.93
CA ASP A 225 -2.12 -12.76 25.94
C ASP A 225 -1.89 -12.08 27.30
N TYR A 226 -1.31 -10.88 27.31
CA TYR A 226 -1.41 -10.05 28.52
C TYR A 226 -2.83 -9.52 28.63
N LYS A 227 -3.64 -10.13 29.45
CA LYS A 227 -4.97 -9.61 29.80
C LYS A 227 -4.90 -8.96 31.17
N ILE A 228 -5.02 -7.64 31.18
CA ILE A 228 -5.30 -6.89 32.40
C ILE A 228 -6.81 -6.72 32.45
N ARG A 229 -7.47 -7.39 33.40
CA ARG A 229 -8.89 -7.14 33.63
C ARG A 229 -9.06 -5.85 34.45
N ASP A 230 -10.18 -5.17 34.21
CA ASP A 230 -10.53 -4.01 34.99
C ASP A 230 -10.43 -4.31 36.48
N PRO A 231 -9.79 -3.42 37.26
CA PRO A 231 -9.65 -3.61 38.70
C PRO A 231 -11.01 -3.72 39.35
N TYR A 232 -11.23 -4.76 40.14
CA TYR A 232 -12.48 -4.95 40.87
C TYR A 232 -12.18 -5.18 42.37
N PRO A 233 -12.95 -4.58 43.27
CA PRO A 233 -13.97 -3.58 43.03
C PRO A 233 -13.38 -2.19 42.72
N ASN A 234 -14.04 -1.44 41.85
CA ASN A 234 -13.67 -0.08 41.51
C ASN A 234 -14.81 0.83 41.93
N PRO A 235 -14.61 2.00 42.60
CA PRO A 235 -13.29 2.61 42.90
C PRO A 235 -12.99 2.81 44.40
N PHE A 236 -13.76 2.33 45.37
CA PHE A 236 -13.67 2.86 46.76
C PHE A 236 -13.58 1.81 47.87
N ASN A 237 -13.05 0.62 47.60
CA ASN A 237 -12.70 -0.36 48.67
C ASN A 237 -11.22 -0.27 49.01
N ALA A 238 -10.89 -0.63 50.27
CA ALA A 238 -9.54 -0.61 50.79
C ALA A 238 -8.60 -1.66 50.12
N GLN A 239 -9.13 -2.54 49.27
CA GLN A 239 -8.40 -3.50 48.47
C GLN A 239 -8.96 -3.53 47.04
N THR A 240 -8.07 -3.40 46.08
CA THR A 240 -8.36 -3.57 44.64
C THR A 240 -7.55 -4.75 44.14
N THR A 241 -8.21 -5.69 43.48
CA THR A 241 -7.55 -6.84 42.84
C THR A 241 -7.37 -6.53 41.34
N ILE A 242 -6.12 -6.60 40.87
CA ILE A 242 -5.78 -6.55 39.46
C ILE A 242 -5.40 -7.96 39.04
N GLN A 243 -6.17 -8.56 38.14
CA GLN A 243 -5.86 -9.90 37.61
C GLN A 243 -5.08 -9.72 36.32
N ILE A 244 -3.86 -10.25 36.30
CA ILE A 244 -2.97 -10.25 35.13
C ILE A 244 -2.71 -11.69 34.76
N THR A 245 -2.95 -12.04 33.52
CA THR A 245 -2.65 -13.36 32.96
C THR A 245 -1.41 -13.26 32.10
N LEU A 246 -0.37 -14.01 32.42
CA LEU A 246 0.84 -14.14 31.61
C LEU A 246 0.74 -15.45 30.80
N PRO A 247 0.99 -15.39 29.49
CA PRO A 247 0.90 -16.59 28.63
C PRO A 247 2.05 -17.57 28.85
N ILE A 248 3.18 -17.08 29.32
CA ILE A 248 4.37 -17.86 29.61
C ILE A 248 4.91 -17.52 31.02
N LYS A 249 5.77 -18.36 31.54
CA LYS A 249 6.41 -18.11 32.84
C LYS A 249 7.48 -17.02 32.65
N ASP A 250 7.12 -15.78 32.95
CA ASP A 250 7.99 -14.63 32.82
C ASP A 250 8.00 -13.76 34.07
N VAL A 251 8.98 -12.85 34.19
CA VAL A 251 9.11 -11.92 35.31
C VAL A 251 8.41 -10.63 34.93
N MET A 252 7.37 -10.27 35.68
CA MET A 252 6.63 -9.03 35.47
C MET A 252 6.93 -8.04 36.58
N ILE A 253 7.24 -6.81 36.24
CA ILE A 253 7.39 -5.70 37.19
C ILE A 253 6.16 -4.81 37.11
N VAL A 254 5.39 -4.72 38.17
CA VAL A 254 4.27 -3.80 38.30
C VAL A 254 4.70 -2.60 39.12
N LYS A 255 4.56 -1.41 38.57
CA LYS A 255 4.82 -0.14 39.27
C LYS A 255 3.53 0.61 39.50
N VAL A 256 3.36 1.12 40.72
CA VAL A 256 2.20 1.92 41.11
C VAL A 256 2.64 3.37 41.29
N TYR A 257 1.93 4.27 40.66
CA TYR A 257 2.19 5.71 40.70
C TYR A 257 1.01 6.46 41.35
N ASP A 258 1.29 7.59 41.99
CA ASP A 258 0.26 8.53 42.42
C ASP A 258 -0.28 9.37 41.24
N VAL A 259 -1.28 10.20 41.52
CA VAL A 259 -1.92 11.07 40.51
C VAL A 259 -0.97 12.13 39.93
N ASN A 260 0.18 12.34 40.56
CA ASN A 260 1.20 13.30 40.14
C ASN A 260 2.35 12.62 39.35
N GLY A 261 2.27 11.31 39.15
CA GLY A 261 3.27 10.51 38.45
C GLY A 261 4.46 10.08 39.32
N SER A 262 4.38 10.21 40.66
CA SER A 262 5.42 9.73 41.58
C SER A 262 5.23 8.24 41.85
N GLU A 263 6.31 7.46 41.72
CA GLU A 263 6.26 6.01 41.98
C GLU A 263 6.01 5.74 43.47
N LEU A 264 4.91 5.05 43.77
CA LEU A 264 4.54 4.67 45.14
C LEU A 264 5.09 3.31 45.53
N LYS A 265 5.09 2.36 44.60
CA LYS A 265 5.50 1.00 44.88
C LYS A 265 5.85 0.22 43.60
N THR A 266 6.90 -0.58 43.67
CA THR A 266 7.20 -1.63 42.70
C THR A 266 6.88 -3.00 43.31
N LEU A 267 6.16 -3.82 42.53
CA LEU A 267 5.87 -5.23 42.85
C LEU A 267 6.61 -6.12 41.86
N VAL A 268 7.26 -7.17 42.33
CA VAL A 268 8.01 -8.16 41.51
C VAL A 268 7.33 -9.50 41.61
#